data_a90a4b28f55392c94c22fb342417c949
#
_entry.id   a90a4b28f55392c94c22fb342417c949
#
_cell.length_a   1.000
_cell.length_b   1.000
_cell.length_c   1.000
_cell.angle_alpha   90.00
_cell.angle_beta   90.00
_cell.angle_gamma   90.00
#
_symmetry.space_group_name_H-M   'P 1'
#
loop_
_entity.id
_entity.type
_entity.pdbx_description
1 polymer ?
#
loop_
_entity_poly.entity_id
_entity_poly.type
_entity_poly.pdbx_seq_one_letter_code
_entity_poly.pdbx_strand_id
1 'polypeptide(L)'
;ITYAADKLHLVKTEAGDGLKKGNFQTVINDPIDGNKAEGEIVFVFASSREQEVGGNLVTMTFSASEKLDLKDTGLNLKAEEWNKTSGSDINVSIKDLQYRSEVIDKIEPTPTPEKKISLNDTQIAEIEDQTYTGRAVRPGVTIQYQGKTLTEAKDYALTYKKNKKIGKASVTIKGIGEYEGSKTMTFYIAPRPPRIKKAVSDSRKKVSLSWSKKKQADGYQIKIARDKQFTRKVKTVNIKKNTKVKKTVKVKGKGRAKYYVRIRSYKIIDGKKHYGKFGYKKAVRIK
;
A
#
# COMPACT_ATOMS: atom_id res chain seq x y z
N ILE A 1 19.88 5.30 -32.85
CA ILE A 1 19.69 4.13 -33.71
C ILE A 1 18.28 4.22 -34.29
N THR A 2 18.20 4.19 -35.60
CA THR A 2 16.89 4.19 -36.31
C THR A 2 16.66 2.84 -36.97
N TYR A 3 15.38 2.48 -37.17
CA TYR A 3 14.95 1.26 -37.81
C TYR A 3 13.58 1.42 -38.47
N ALA A 4 13.24 0.55 -39.42
CA ALA A 4 11.94 0.56 -40.07
C ALA A 4 10.86 -0.05 -39.14
N ALA A 5 10.10 0.79 -38.42
CA ALA A 5 9.10 0.36 -37.42
C ALA A 5 7.88 -0.35 -38.01
N ASP A 6 7.65 -0.20 -39.31
CA ASP A 6 6.63 -0.96 -40.08
C ASP A 6 7.03 -2.41 -40.37
N LYS A 7 8.33 -2.71 -40.29
CA LYS A 7 8.91 -4.04 -40.59
C LYS A 7 9.49 -4.74 -39.37
N LEU A 8 10.07 -3.98 -38.44
CA LEU A 8 10.70 -4.47 -37.25
C LEU A 8 10.00 -4.01 -35.99
N HIS A 9 9.79 -4.93 -35.08
CA HIS A 9 9.30 -4.64 -33.73
C HIS A 9 10.40 -4.87 -32.72
N LEU A 10 10.77 -3.84 -31.96
CA LEU A 10 11.77 -3.95 -30.90
C LEU A 10 11.20 -4.78 -29.74
N VAL A 11 11.90 -5.87 -29.41
CA VAL A 11 11.49 -6.79 -28.35
C VAL A 11 12.24 -6.50 -27.05
N LYS A 12 13.55 -6.16 -27.15
CA LYS A 12 14.41 -6.00 -25.97
C LYS A 12 15.64 -5.16 -26.29
N THR A 13 16.08 -4.38 -25.30
CA THR A 13 17.36 -3.69 -25.29
C THR A 13 18.15 -4.02 -24.03
N GLU A 14 19.43 -4.26 -24.15
CA GLU A 14 20.34 -4.58 -23.03
C GLU A 14 21.69 -3.91 -23.20
N ALA A 15 22.28 -3.44 -22.09
CA ALA A 15 23.66 -3.00 -22.08
C ALA A 15 24.59 -4.19 -22.40
N GLY A 16 25.47 -4.00 -23.34
CA GLY A 16 26.45 -4.99 -23.75
C GLY A 16 27.56 -5.21 -22.72
N ASP A 17 28.36 -6.24 -22.95
CA ASP A 17 29.44 -6.64 -22.01
C ASP A 17 30.54 -5.58 -21.91
N GLY A 18 30.78 -4.79 -22.97
CA GLY A 18 31.76 -3.71 -22.97
C GLY A 18 31.46 -2.64 -21.93
N LEU A 19 30.17 -2.35 -21.67
CA LEU A 19 29.75 -1.40 -20.66
C LEU A 19 29.65 -2.02 -19.26
N LYS A 20 29.26 -3.29 -19.16
CA LYS A 20 29.17 -4.00 -17.87
C LYS A 20 30.53 -4.11 -17.17
N LYS A 21 31.60 -4.32 -17.92
CA LYS A 21 32.97 -4.43 -17.37
C LYS A 21 33.54 -3.11 -16.89
N GLY A 22 33.06 -2.00 -17.42
CA GLY A 22 33.63 -0.68 -17.22
C GLY A 22 32.93 0.21 -16.18
N ASN A 23 31.98 -0.26 -15.36
CA ASN A 23 31.23 0.57 -14.42
C ASN A 23 30.54 1.79 -15.05
N PHE A 24 30.04 1.65 -16.27
CA PHE A 24 29.26 2.70 -16.92
C PHE A 24 27.85 2.79 -16.40
N GLN A 25 27.35 4.00 -16.24
CA GLN A 25 25.94 4.27 -16.11
C GLN A 25 25.31 4.34 -17.50
N THR A 26 24.27 3.56 -17.73
CA THR A 26 23.59 3.47 -19.03
C THR A 26 22.13 3.90 -18.89
N VAL A 27 21.66 4.68 -19.85
CA VAL A 27 20.26 5.03 -20.03
C VAL A 27 19.87 4.66 -21.46
N ILE A 28 18.85 3.86 -21.60
CA ILE A 28 18.28 3.46 -22.88
C ILE A 28 16.86 3.98 -22.92
N ASN A 29 16.54 4.80 -23.93
CA ASN A 29 15.17 5.16 -24.21
C ASN A 29 14.52 3.98 -24.94
N ASP A 30 13.68 3.25 -24.24
CA ASP A 30 13.02 2.05 -24.75
C ASP A 30 11.62 2.39 -25.27
N PRO A 31 11.40 2.39 -26.60
CA PRO A 31 10.10 2.68 -27.17
C PRO A 31 9.04 1.58 -26.92
N ILE A 32 9.43 0.44 -26.30
CA ILE A 32 8.49 -0.64 -25.93
C ILE A 32 7.45 -0.13 -24.90
N ASP A 33 7.77 0.87 -24.07
CA ASP A 33 6.87 1.47 -23.10
C ASP A 33 5.78 2.40 -23.72
N GLY A 34 5.55 2.30 -24.98
CA GLY A 34 4.22 2.60 -25.56
C GLY A 34 3.98 4.02 -26.03
N ASN A 35 4.99 4.87 -26.37
CA ASN A 35 4.63 6.22 -26.80
C ASN A 35 5.43 6.87 -27.94
N LYS A 36 6.21 6.14 -28.72
CA LYS A 36 6.72 6.69 -30.00
C LYS A 36 6.80 5.63 -31.09
N ALA A 37 5.95 5.79 -32.07
CA ALA A 37 5.88 5.00 -33.30
C ALA A 37 7.02 5.33 -34.31
N GLU A 38 8.19 5.80 -33.88
CA GLU A 38 9.19 6.38 -34.79
C GLU A 38 10.46 5.56 -34.95
N GLY A 39 10.53 4.33 -34.48
CA GLY A 39 11.68 3.47 -34.76
C GLY A 39 13.03 4.06 -34.38
N GLU A 40 13.09 4.90 -33.35
CA GLU A 40 14.32 5.52 -32.87
C GLU A 40 14.64 5.12 -31.43
N ILE A 41 15.84 4.62 -31.21
CA ILE A 41 16.36 4.27 -29.89
C ILE A 41 17.54 5.18 -29.57
N VAL A 42 17.44 5.92 -28.46
CA VAL A 42 18.55 6.72 -27.92
C VAL A 42 19.22 5.92 -26.81
N PHE A 43 20.54 5.79 -26.94
CA PHE A 43 21.38 5.07 -26.00
C PHE A 43 22.45 5.99 -25.47
N VAL A 44 22.52 6.21 -24.18
CA VAL A 44 23.49 7.07 -23.51
C VAL A 44 24.23 6.26 -22.45
N PHE A 45 25.54 6.45 -22.38
CA PHE A 45 26.35 5.90 -21.32
C PHE A 45 27.41 6.89 -20.85
N ALA A 46 27.75 6.87 -19.59
CA ALA A 46 28.75 7.74 -18.99
C ALA A 46 29.54 7.00 -17.90
N SER A 47 30.79 7.38 -17.73
CA SER A 47 31.65 6.94 -16.64
C SER A 47 32.33 8.14 -15.98
N SER A 48 32.51 8.11 -14.67
CA SER A 48 33.23 9.14 -13.90
C SER A 48 34.74 9.06 -14.05
N ARG A 49 35.28 8.06 -14.76
CA ARG A 49 36.71 7.85 -15.01
C ARG A 49 36.92 7.45 -16.46
N GLU A 50 38.10 7.77 -17.00
CA GLU A 50 38.49 7.23 -18.31
C GLU A 50 38.55 5.71 -18.24
N GLN A 51 37.89 5.05 -19.19
CA GLN A 51 37.85 3.60 -19.30
C GLN A 51 37.92 3.19 -20.78
N GLU A 52 38.58 2.07 -21.03
CA GLU A 52 38.53 1.46 -22.35
C GLU A 52 37.15 0.81 -22.56
N VAL A 53 36.55 1.12 -23.68
CA VAL A 53 35.29 0.53 -24.13
C VAL A 53 35.62 -0.44 -25.26
N GLY A 54 35.37 -1.72 -25.01
CA GLY A 54 35.61 -2.75 -26.02
C GLY A 54 34.51 -3.82 -25.97
N GLY A 55 34.21 -4.45 -27.10
CA GLY A 55 33.15 -5.41 -27.25
C GLY A 55 31.78 -4.77 -27.52
N ASN A 56 30.68 -5.49 -27.20
CA ASN A 56 29.34 -5.00 -27.44
C ASN A 56 28.97 -3.88 -26.48
N LEU A 57 28.45 -2.77 -26.98
CA LEU A 57 27.95 -1.65 -26.18
C LEU A 57 26.47 -1.82 -25.85
N VAL A 58 25.70 -2.31 -26.79
CA VAL A 58 24.27 -2.54 -26.66
C VAL A 58 23.87 -3.77 -27.48
N THR A 59 22.98 -4.57 -26.93
CA THR A 59 22.34 -5.66 -27.66
C THR A 59 20.84 -5.32 -27.79
N MET A 60 20.33 -5.42 -29.01
CA MET A 60 18.92 -5.19 -29.31
C MET A 60 18.37 -6.42 -30.01
N THR A 61 17.19 -6.81 -29.59
CA THR A 61 16.46 -7.92 -30.19
C THR A 61 15.22 -7.36 -30.87
N PHE A 62 15.07 -7.65 -32.14
CA PHE A 62 13.90 -7.31 -32.92
C PHE A 62 13.17 -8.57 -33.38
N SER A 63 11.86 -8.48 -33.52
CA SER A 63 11.05 -9.46 -34.26
C SER A 63 10.58 -8.86 -35.58
N ALA A 64 10.41 -9.71 -36.58
CA ALA A 64 9.81 -9.36 -37.85
C ALA A 64 8.73 -10.39 -38.21
N SER A 65 7.69 -9.98 -38.91
CA SER A 65 6.61 -10.87 -39.36
C SER A 65 7.02 -11.77 -40.52
N GLU A 66 8.09 -11.40 -41.20
CA GLU A 66 8.63 -12.12 -42.34
C GLU A 66 10.17 -12.06 -42.36
N LYS A 67 10.79 -12.90 -43.15
CA LYS A 67 12.25 -12.87 -43.34
C LYS A 67 12.67 -11.60 -44.06
N LEU A 68 13.48 -10.79 -43.40
CA LEU A 68 13.99 -9.54 -43.93
C LEU A 68 15.52 -9.62 -44.19
N ASP A 69 15.98 -9.00 -45.25
CA ASP A 69 17.40 -8.73 -45.43
C ASP A 69 17.81 -7.50 -44.59
N LEU A 70 19.07 -7.45 -44.16
CA LEU A 70 19.56 -6.35 -43.31
C LEU A 70 19.33 -4.97 -43.97
N LYS A 71 19.50 -4.85 -45.26
CA LYS A 71 19.26 -3.62 -46.03
C LYS A 71 17.83 -3.12 -45.97
N ASP A 72 16.85 -4.01 -45.74
CA ASP A 72 15.41 -3.72 -45.69
C ASP A 72 14.92 -3.40 -44.28
N THR A 73 15.79 -3.56 -43.29
CA THR A 73 15.44 -3.31 -41.86
C THR A 73 15.48 -1.84 -41.48
N GLY A 74 16.06 -0.99 -42.31
CA GLY A 74 16.26 0.43 -41.99
C GLY A 74 17.19 0.68 -40.79
N LEU A 75 17.89 -0.36 -40.30
CA LEU A 75 18.80 -0.21 -39.17
C LEU A 75 19.95 0.71 -39.51
N ASN A 76 20.04 1.81 -38.80
CA ASN A 76 21.12 2.80 -38.95
C ASN A 76 21.62 3.22 -37.55
N LEU A 77 22.93 3.27 -37.40
CA LEU A 77 23.60 3.69 -36.19
C LEU A 77 24.31 5.02 -36.43
N LYS A 78 23.96 6.06 -35.69
CA LYS A 78 24.60 7.36 -35.71
C LYS A 78 25.16 7.65 -34.32
N ALA A 79 26.45 7.97 -34.22
CA ALA A 79 27.04 8.48 -32.98
C ALA A 79 26.96 10.02 -33.02
N GLU A 80 26.37 10.63 -32.02
CA GLU A 80 26.12 12.08 -31.98
C GLU A 80 27.14 12.82 -31.12
N GLU A 81 27.46 12.29 -29.92
CA GLU A 81 28.43 12.91 -29.03
C GLU A 81 29.32 11.88 -28.34
N TRP A 82 30.62 12.05 -28.50
CA TRP A 82 31.64 11.21 -27.84
C TRP A 82 32.75 12.10 -27.28
N ASN A 83 32.69 12.39 -25.99
CA ASN A 83 33.62 13.28 -25.31
C ASN A 83 34.32 12.59 -24.16
N LYS A 84 35.63 12.88 -24.01
CA LYS A 84 36.38 12.56 -22.79
C LYS A 84 36.10 13.62 -21.72
N THR A 85 36.31 13.28 -20.46
CA THR A 85 36.30 14.22 -19.32
C THR A 85 37.30 15.38 -19.49
N SER A 86 38.33 15.20 -20.29
CA SER A 86 39.31 16.24 -20.67
C SER A 86 38.81 17.23 -21.73
N GLY A 87 37.59 17.06 -22.27
CA GLY A 87 37.02 17.90 -23.32
C GLY A 87 37.60 17.63 -24.73
N SER A 88 38.37 16.56 -24.89
CA SER A 88 38.88 16.16 -26.21
C SER A 88 37.89 15.25 -26.92
N ASP A 89 37.69 15.49 -28.21
CA ASP A 89 36.83 14.63 -29.04
C ASP A 89 37.39 13.22 -29.16
N ILE A 90 36.51 12.24 -29.14
CA ILE A 90 36.85 10.85 -29.41
C ILE A 90 36.51 10.56 -30.88
N ASN A 91 37.51 10.19 -31.68
CA ASN A 91 37.26 9.70 -33.02
C ASN A 91 36.63 8.30 -32.96
N VAL A 92 35.33 8.22 -33.26
CA VAL A 92 34.61 6.95 -33.34
C VAL A 92 34.48 6.53 -34.79
N SER A 93 35.02 5.37 -35.13
CA SER A 93 34.71 4.72 -36.41
C SER A 93 33.74 3.57 -36.14
N ILE A 94 32.54 3.66 -36.69
CA ILE A 94 31.59 2.54 -36.66
C ILE A 94 32.00 1.60 -37.78
N LYS A 95 32.67 0.49 -37.42
CA LYS A 95 33.00 -0.58 -38.34
C LYS A 95 32.13 -1.79 -37.98
N ASP A 96 31.51 -2.33 -39.00
CA ASP A 96 30.78 -3.61 -38.98
C ASP A 96 29.59 -3.72 -37.99
N LEU A 97 28.42 -3.45 -38.50
CA LEU A 97 27.16 -3.87 -37.87
C LEU A 97 27.10 -5.40 -37.98
N GLN A 98 27.42 -6.11 -36.90
CA GLN A 98 27.21 -7.56 -36.85
C GLN A 98 25.80 -7.86 -36.47
N TYR A 99 25.08 -8.58 -37.29
CA TYR A 99 23.78 -9.12 -36.98
C TYR A 99 23.77 -10.64 -37.02
N ARG A 100 22.97 -11.23 -36.20
CA ARG A 100 22.65 -12.65 -36.19
C ARG A 100 21.16 -12.81 -36.39
N SER A 101 20.73 -13.46 -37.46
CA SER A 101 19.33 -13.84 -37.62
C SER A 101 19.14 -15.29 -37.18
N GLU A 102 18.20 -15.53 -36.32
CA GLU A 102 17.74 -16.88 -35.97
C GLU A 102 16.29 -17.00 -36.42
N VAL A 103 15.97 -18.01 -37.23
CA VAL A 103 14.57 -18.37 -37.51
C VAL A 103 14.05 -19.11 -36.29
N ILE A 104 13.18 -18.47 -35.53
CA ILE A 104 12.49 -19.13 -34.42
C ILE A 104 11.19 -19.72 -35.00
N ASP A 105 11.17 -21.05 -35.22
CA ASP A 105 10.03 -21.79 -35.78
C ASP A 105 8.76 -21.76 -34.91
N LYS A 106 8.87 -21.30 -33.71
CA LYS A 106 7.75 -20.98 -32.81
C LYS A 106 8.05 -19.72 -32.03
N ILE A 107 7.51 -18.61 -32.50
CA ILE A 107 7.25 -17.51 -31.59
C ILE A 107 6.03 -17.97 -30.78
N GLU A 108 6.24 -18.46 -29.57
CA GLU A 108 5.16 -18.38 -28.59
C GLU A 108 4.77 -16.88 -28.54
N PRO A 109 3.49 -16.55 -28.72
CA PRO A 109 3.10 -15.15 -28.68
C PRO A 109 3.65 -14.59 -27.37
N THR A 110 4.46 -13.54 -27.46
CA THR A 110 4.87 -12.76 -26.28
C THR A 110 3.60 -12.56 -25.49
N PRO A 111 3.49 -13.00 -24.22
CA PRO A 111 2.25 -12.88 -23.48
C PRO A 111 1.85 -11.41 -23.56
N THR A 112 0.75 -11.13 -24.24
CA THR A 112 0.12 -9.82 -24.24
C THR A 112 0.12 -9.39 -22.80
N PRO A 113 0.65 -8.21 -22.40
CA PRO A 113 0.70 -7.82 -21.01
C PRO A 113 -0.70 -8.00 -20.45
N GLU A 114 -0.88 -9.00 -19.58
CA GLU A 114 -2.19 -9.31 -19.02
C GLU A 114 -2.71 -8.01 -18.40
N LYS A 115 -3.84 -7.54 -18.92
CA LYS A 115 -4.47 -6.31 -18.44
C LYS A 115 -4.69 -6.44 -16.94
N LYS A 116 -3.84 -5.78 -16.16
CA LYS A 116 -3.93 -5.81 -14.72
C LYS A 116 -5.25 -5.22 -14.24
N ILE A 117 -5.75 -5.77 -13.17
CA ILE A 117 -7.00 -5.36 -12.54
C ILE A 117 -6.72 -4.12 -11.68
N SER A 118 -7.37 -3.01 -11.98
CA SER A 118 -7.22 -1.80 -11.17
C SER A 118 -7.82 -1.99 -9.77
N LEU A 119 -7.12 -1.54 -8.73
CA LEU A 119 -7.70 -1.47 -7.37
C LEU A 119 -8.93 -0.56 -7.29
N ASN A 120 -9.17 0.31 -8.29
CA ASN A 120 -10.39 1.11 -8.35
C ASN A 120 -11.63 0.26 -8.67
N ASP A 121 -11.46 -0.88 -9.33
CA ASP A 121 -12.54 -1.81 -9.68
C ASP A 121 -12.84 -2.79 -8.55
N THR A 122 -12.12 -2.69 -7.41
CA THR A 122 -12.28 -3.55 -6.26
C THR A 122 -13.15 -2.91 -5.18
N GLN A 123 -13.82 -3.76 -4.39
CA GLN A 123 -14.56 -3.35 -3.20
C GLN A 123 -13.63 -3.45 -1.97
N ILE A 124 -13.40 -2.31 -1.32
CA ILE A 124 -12.56 -2.24 -0.12
C ILE A 124 -13.44 -1.89 1.07
N ALA A 125 -13.48 -2.78 2.07
CA ALA A 125 -14.27 -2.57 3.27
C ALA A 125 -13.74 -1.41 4.12
N GLU A 126 -14.63 -0.65 4.75
CA GLU A 126 -14.25 0.38 5.73
C GLU A 126 -13.43 -0.22 6.87
N ILE A 127 -12.42 0.52 7.32
CA ILE A 127 -11.62 0.12 8.47
C ILE A 127 -12.25 0.71 9.74
N GLU A 128 -12.72 -0.17 10.62
CA GLU A 128 -13.30 0.24 11.90
C GLU A 128 -12.30 1.00 12.79
N ASP A 129 -12.83 1.77 13.74
CA ASP A 129 -12.06 2.41 14.80
C ASP A 129 -11.17 1.42 15.54
N GLN A 130 -9.91 1.70 15.64
CA GLN A 130 -8.92 0.88 16.31
C GLN A 130 -8.67 1.35 17.74
N THR A 131 -8.21 0.46 18.59
CA THR A 131 -7.81 0.80 19.96
C THR A 131 -6.30 0.89 20.07
N TYR A 132 -5.80 1.99 20.62
CA TYR A 132 -4.38 2.17 20.88
C TYR A 132 -3.80 1.03 21.74
N THR A 133 -2.72 0.42 21.27
CA THR A 133 -2.09 -0.73 21.93
C THR A 133 -0.78 -0.38 22.65
N GLY A 134 -0.23 0.81 22.40
CA GLY A 134 1.12 1.20 22.82
C GLY A 134 2.18 0.92 21.76
N ARG A 135 1.81 0.21 20.72
CA ARG A 135 2.64 -0.13 19.55
C ARG A 135 1.97 0.36 18.28
N ALA A 136 2.63 0.20 17.13
CA ALA A 136 2.02 0.46 15.84
C ALA A 136 0.75 -0.38 15.65
N VAL A 137 -0.34 0.26 15.27
CA VAL A 137 -1.65 -0.35 15.01
C VAL A 137 -1.74 -0.61 13.50
N ARG A 138 -1.91 -1.87 13.11
CA ARG A 138 -1.98 -2.32 11.72
C ARG A 138 -3.27 -3.13 11.53
N PRO A 139 -4.41 -2.47 11.27
CA PRO A 139 -5.64 -3.21 10.97
C PRO A 139 -5.50 -3.93 9.63
N GLY A 140 -6.04 -5.13 9.52
CA GLY A 140 -6.19 -5.79 8.23
C GLY A 140 -7.15 -5.01 7.33
N VAL A 141 -6.98 -5.14 6.03
CA VAL A 141 -7.87 -4.58 5.00
C VAL A 141 -8.53 -5.74 4.27
N THR A 142 -9.84 -5.69 4.12
CA THR A 142 -10.58 -6.68 3.32
C THR A 142 -10.88 -6.08 1.97
N ILE A 143 -10.39 -6.73 0.91
CA ILE A 143 -10.56 -6.32 -0.48
C ILE A 143 -11.23 -7.45 -1.24
N GLN A 144 -12.25 -7.13 -2.02
CA GLN A 144 -12.97 -8.09 -2.86
C GLN A 144 -13.03 -7.63 -4.31
N TYR A 145 -12.84 -8.57 -5.20
CA TYR A 145 -13.03 -8.39 -6.64
C TYR A 145 -13.85 -9.56 -7.17
N GLN A 146 -14.99 -9.29 -7.81
CA GLN A 146 -15.90 -10.30 -8.38
C GLN A 146 -16.21 -11.45 -7.39
N GLY A 147 -16.47 -11.12 -6.12
CA GLY A 147 -16.77 -12.11 -5.07
C GLY A 147 -15.57 -12.85 -4.47
N LYS A 148 -14.37 -12.70 -5.03
CA LYS A 148 -13.12 -13.26 -4.51
C LYS A 148 -12.48 -12.28 -3.52
N THR A 149 -12.05 -12.77 -2.35
CA THR A 149 -11.26 -11.97 -1.40
C THR A 149 -9.79 -12.01 -1.79
N LEU A 150 -9.16 -10.85 -1.89
CA LEU A 150 -7.76 -10.69 -2.21
C LEU A 150 -6.87 -10.98 -1.00
N THR A 151 -5.65 -11.45 -1.26
CA THR A 151 -4.67 -11.88 -0.25
C THR A 151 -3.51 -10.88 -0.13
N GLU A 152 -3.23 -10.40 1.09
CA GLU A 152 -2.05 -9.56 1.37
C GLU A 152 -0.76 -10.31 1.01
N ALA A 153 0.24 -9.60 0.52
CA ALA A 153 1.53 -10.06 0.00
C ALA A 153 1.48 -10.86 -1.31
N LYS A 154 0.29 -11.26 -1.79
CA LYS A 154 0.09 -11.88 -3.10
C LYS A 154 -0.55 -10.92 -4.10
N ASP A 155 -1.68 -10.34 -3.72
CA ASP A 155 -2.51 -9.52 -4.58
C ASP A 155 -2.34 -8.01 -4.28
N TYR A 156 -1.93 -7.68 -3.06
CA TYR A 156 -1.67 -6.30 -2.63
C TYR A 156 -0.68 -6.22 -1.47
N ALA A 157 -0.08 -5.03 -1.30
CA ALA A 157 0.80 -4.70 -0.18
C ALA A 157 0.24 -3.52 0.62
N LEU A 158 0.49 -3.49 1.95
CA LEU A 158 0.02 -2.47 2.86
C LEU A 158 1.17 -1.63 3.43
N THR A 159 1.01 -0.30 3.39
CA THR A 159 1.92 0.64 4.04
C THR A 159 1.14 1.57 4.96
N TYR A 160 1.53 1.64 6.23
CA TYR A 160 0.84 2.41 7.26
C TYR A 160 1.57 3.71 7.60
N LYS A 161 0.81 4.81 7.75
CA LYS A 161 1.34 6.10 8.22
C LYS A 161 0.56 6.58 9.44
N LYS A 162 1.27 7.27 10.37
CA LYS A 162 0.70 7.85 11.62
C LYS A 162 0.01 6.85 12.55
N ASN A 163 0.33 5.57 12.44
CA ASN A 163 -0.35 4.47 13.15
C ASN A 163 0.24 4.12 14.54
N LYS A 164 1.13 4.98 15.09
CA LYS A 164 1.77 4.77 16.41
C LYS A 164 1.17 5.60 17.52
N LYS A 165 0.24 6.51 17.25
CA LYS A 165 -0.37 7.44 18.21
C LYS A 165 -1.89 7.44 18.08
N ILE A 166 -2.58 7.88 19.15
CA ILE A 166 -4.03 8.14 19.12
C ILE A 166 -4.30 9.28 18.16
N GLY A 167 -5.28 9.12 17.28
CA GLY A 167 -5.63 10.09 16.25
C GLY A 167 -5.95 9.44 14.91
N LYS A 168 -5.90 10.25 13.87
CA LYS A 168 -6.08 9.85 12.47
C LYS A 168 -4.83 9.16 11.93
N ALA A 169 -4.98 8.01 11.34
CA ALA A 169 -3.94 7.23 10.70
C ALA A 169 -4.38 6.85 9.28
N SER A 170 -3.45 6.38 8.46
CA SER A 170 -3.78 5.91 7.12
C SER A 170 -3.05 4.62 6.78
N VAL A 171 -3.64 3.88 5.87
CA VAL A 171 -3.04 2.74 5.19
C VAL A 171 -3.11 2.98 3.69
N THR A 172 -1.99 2.80 3.01
CA THR A 172 -1.92 2.79 1.56
C THR A 172 -1.86 1.34 1.10
N ILE A 173 -2.78 0.98 0.23
CA ILE A 173 -2.91 -0.30 -0.43
C ILE A 173 -2.27 -0.13 -1.80
N LYS A 174 -1.33 -0.97 -2.17
CA LYS A 174 -0.71 -1.01 -3.49
C LYS A 174 -0.98 -2.38 -4.12
N GLY A 175 -1.55 -2.41 -5.31
CA GLY A 175 -1.73 -3.64 -6.09
C GLY A 175 -0.40 -4.26 -6.47
N ILE A 176 -0.33 -5.58 -6.48
CA ILE A 176 0.81 -6.40 -6.92
C ILE A 176 0.28 -7.63 -7.67
N GLY A 177 1.16 -8.31 -8.41
CA GLY A 177 0.76 -9.46 -9.24
C GLY A 177 -0.22 -9.05 -10.34
N GLU A 178 -1.40 -9.66 -10.32
CA GLU A 178 -2.50 -9.39 -11.25
C GLU A 178 -3.20 -8.03 -11.03
N TYR A 179 -2.90 -7.34 -9.92
CA TYR A 179 -3.54 -6.08 -9.53
C TYR A 179 -2.58 -4.90 -9.63
N GLU A 180 -3.12 -3.73 -9.98
CA GLU A 180 -2.35 -2.49 -10.10
C GLU A 180 -3.04 -1.30 -9.43
N GLY A 181 -2.32 -0.19 -9.37
CA GLY A 181 -2.80 1.04 -8.76
C GLY A 181 -2.55 1.10 -7.26
N SER A 182 -3.00 2.20 -6.66
CA SER A 182 -2.81 2.47 -5.23
C SER A 182 -4.00 3.23 -4.66
N LYS A 183 -4.44 2.84 -3.47
CA LYS A 183 -5.55 3.48 -2.76
C LYS A 183 -5.20 3.74 -1.30
N THR A 184 -5.42 4.95 -0.82
CA THR A 184 -5.15 5.30 0.58
C THR A 184 -6.45 5.40 1.36
N MET A 185 -6.55 4.64 2.45
CA MET A 185 -7.68 4.67 3.37
C MET A 185 -7.29 5.29 4.71
N THR A 186 -8.24 5.97 5.33
CA THR A 186 -8.09 6.54 6.67
C THR A 186 -8.74 5.63 7.70
N PHE A 187 -8.09 5.48 8.85
CA PHE A 187 -8.67 4.87 10.03
C PHE A 187 -8.33 5.67 11.30
N TYR A 188 -9.04 5.40 12.38
CA TYR A 188 -8.87 6.17 13.60
C TYR A 188 -8.43 5.28 14.75
N ILE A 189 -7.51 5.79 15.56
CA ILE A 189 -6.98 5.10 16.75
C ILE A 189 -7.50 5.81 17.98
N ALA A 190 -8.37 5.15 18.72
CA ALA A 190 -8.99 5.65 19.94
C ALA A 190 -8.25 5.19 21.20
N PRO A 191 -8.39 5.89 22.33
CA PRO A 191 -7.70 5.54 23.57
C PRO A 191 -8.11 4.18 24.13
N ARG A 192 -7.20 3.53 24.85
CA ARG A 192 -7.49 2.29 25.61
C ARG A 192 -8.65 2.50 26.58
N PRO A 193 -9.45 1.46 26.83
CA PRO A 193 -10.52 1.53 27.82
C PRO A 193 -9.95 1.79 29.22
N PRO A 194 -10.69 2.52 30.09
CA PRO A 194 -10.32 2.65 31.48
C PRO A 194 -10.61 1.35 32.26
N ARG A 195 -9.85 1.11 33.32
CA ARG A 195 -10.14 0.03 34.26
C ARG A 195 -11.26 0.48 35.19
N ILE A 196 -12.35 -0.31 35.31
CA ILE A 196 -13.37 -0.11 36.32
C ILE A 196 -12.76 -0.45 37.69
N LYS A 197 -12.65 0.54 38.57
CA LYS A 197 -12.17 0.39 39.95
C LYS A 197 -13.30 -0.16 40.84
N LYS A 198 -14.46 0.50 40.85
CA LYS A 198 -15.62 0.12 41.67
C LYS A 198 -16.87 0.02 40.79
N ALA A 199 -17.68 -0.99 41.04
CA ALA A 199 -19.04 -1.13 40.49
C ALA A 199 -19.89 -1.79 41.54
N VAL A 200 -20.70 -1.00 42.24
CA VAL A 200 -21.52 -1.44 43.39
C VAL A 200 -22.92 -0.84 43.31
N SER A 201 -23.84 -1.43 44.03
CA SER A 201 -25.18 -0.87 44.26
C SER A 201 -25.28 -0.43 45.70
N ASP A 202 -25.02 0.83 45.95
CA ASP A 202 -25.12 1.43 47.30
C ASP A 202 -26.57 1.76 47.66
N SER A 203 -27.48 1.85 46.72
CA SER A 203 -28.90 2.14 46.95
C SER A 203 -29.77 1.43 45.91
N ARG A 204 -31.06 1.26 46.25
CA ARG A 204 -32.06 0.57 45.41
C ARG A 204 -32.08 1.12 43.99
N LYS A 205 -31.99 0.23 42.99
CA LYS A 205 -32.01 0.54 41.54
C LYS A 205 -30.93 1.52 41.05
N LYS A 206 -29.81 1.64 41.76
CA LYS A 206 -28.69 2.47 41.35
C LYS A 206 -27.40 1.66 41.31
N VAL A 207 -26.53 1.98 40.34
CA VAL A 207 -25.17 1.44 40.22
C VAL A 207 -24.19 2.59 40.28
N SER A 208 -23.33 2.59 41.30
CA SER A 208 -22.24 3.54 41.48
C SER A 208 -20.97 2.97 40.90
N LEU A 209 -20.36 3.74 40.01
CA LEU A 209 -19.20 3.35 39.23
C LEU A 209 -18.05 4.32 39.47
N SER A 210 -16.83 3.77 39.55
CA SER A 210 -15.60 4.57 39.42
C SER A 210 -14.60 3.84 38.52
N TRP A 211 -13.76 4.59 37.84
CA TRP A 211 -12.77 4.06 36.90
C TRP A 211 -11.51 4.89 36.84
N SER A 212 -10.47 4.37 36.19
CA SER A 212 -9.19 5.08 36.01
C SER A 212 -9.33 6.18 34.96
N LYS A 213 -8.76 7.36 35.21
CA LYS A 213 -8.64 8.42 34.22
C LYS A 213 -7.77 7.99 33.04
N LYS A 214 -8.17 8.39 31.83
CA LYS A 214 -7.36 8.26 30.60
C LYS A 214 -7.02 9.64 30.08
N LYS A 215 -5.77 10.07 30.21
CA LYS A 215 -5.30 11.41 29.84
C LYS A 215 -5.59 11.78 28.39
N GLN A 216 -5.45 10.82 27.47
CA GLN A 216 -5.60 11.02 26.02
C GLN A 216 -7.06 10.87 25.52
N ALA A 217 -8.01 10.53 26.39
CA ALA A 217 -9.42 10.46 26.04
C ALA A 217 -10.10 11.83 26.25
N ASP A 218 -11.13 12.11 25.46
CA ASP A 218 -11.99 13.27 25.68
C ASP A 218 -13.18 12.91 26.58
N GLY A 219 -13.54 11.64 26.61
CA GLY A 219 -14.58 11.14 27.49
C GLY A 219 -14.73 9.63 27.44
N TYR A 220 -15.88 9.17 28.00
CA TYR A 220 -16.16 7.75 28.17
C TYR A 220 -17.58 7.40 27.75
N GLN A 221 -17.79 6.15 27.36
CA GLN A 221 -19.09 5.56 27.17
C GLN A 221 -19.23 4.32 28.06
N ILE A 222 -20.26 4.31 28.90
CA ILE A 222 -20.62 3.21 29.78
C ILE A 222 -21.81 2.49 29.18
N LYS A 223 -21.75 1.15 29.11
CA LYS A 223 -22.96 0.31 28.87
C LYS A 223 -23.22 -0.54 30.09
N ILE A 224 -24.50 -0.60 30.47
CA ILE A 224 -25.01 -1.44 31.57
C ILE A 224 -26.14 -2.30 31.00
N ALA A 225 -26.11 -3.60 31.24
CA ALA A 225 -27.08 -4.56 30.71
C ALA A 225 -27.43 -5.65 31.72
N ARG A 226 -28.52 -6.39 31.45
CA ARG A 226 -28.98 -7.54 32.28
C ARG A 226 -28.24 -8.84 31.92
N ASP A 227 -27.54 -8.87 30.83
CA ASP A 227 -26.82 -10.04 30.29
C ASP A 227 -25.38 -9.72 29.98
N LYS A 228 -24.56 -10.76 29.88
CA LYS A 228 -23.12 -10.67 29.57
C LYS A 228 -22.81 -10.20 28.14
N GLN A 229 -23.74 -10.41 27.22
CA GLN A 229 -23.63 -10.06 25.80
C GLN A 229 -24.02 -8.61 25.55
N PHE A 230 -24.66 -7.93 26.50
CA PHE A 230 -25.18 -6.56 26.40
C PHE A 230 -26.27 -6.42 25.32
N THR A 231 -27.19 -7.39 25.28
CA THR A 231 -28.36 -7.41 24.40
C THR A 231 -29.66 -7.04 25.12
N ARG A 232 -29.78 -7.35 26.43
CA ARG A 232 -31.01 -7.19 27.21
C ARG A 232 -30.96 -5.97 28.13
N LYS A 233 -32.00 -5.12 28.04
CA LYS A 233 -32.16 -3.90 28.87
C LYS A 233 -30.89 -3.04 28.94
N VAL A 234 -30.30 -2.80 27.77
CA VAL A 234 -29.03 -2.05 27.64
C VAL A 234 -29.31 -0.58 27.92
N LYS A 235 -28.54 0.00 28.83
CA LYS A 235 -28.46 1.45 29.04
C LYS A 235 -27.09 1.95 28.70
N THR A 236 -27.05 2.95 27.82
CA THR A 236 -25.81 3.64 27.42
C THR A 236 -25.74 5.00 28.07
N VAL A 237 -24.57 5.34 28.65
CA VAL A 237 -24.34 6.63 29.31
C VAL A 237 -23.05 7.19 28.76
N ASN A 238 -23.09 8.40 28.19
CA ASN A 238 -21.92 9.12 27.68
C ASN A 238 -21.43 10.13 28.72
N ILE A 239 -20.13 10.14 28.95
CA ILE A 239 -19.42 11.05 29.86
C ILE A 239 -18.57 11.97 29.00
N LYS A 240 -18.90 13.27 28.94
CA LYS A 240 -18.27 14.24 28.02
C LYS A 240 -16.87 14.73 28.43
N LYS A 241 -16.46 14.54 29.70
CA LYS A 241 -15.15 15.00 30.21
C LYS A 241 -14.36 13.81 30.75
N ASN A 242 -13.09 13.70 30.39
CA ASN A 242 -12.20 12.63 30.87
C ASN A 242 -11.83 12.76 32.36
N THR A 243 -12.04 13.95 32.93
CA THR A 243 -11.87 14.19 34.39
C THR A 243 -12.97 13.56 35.23
N LYS A 244 -14.17 13.34 34.66
CA LYS A 244 -15.23 12.62 35.34
C LYS A 244 -14.95 11.14 35.37
N VAL A 245 -14.53 10.64 36.53
CA VAL A 245 -14.12 9.23 36.75
C VAL A 245 -15.08 8.48 37.70
N LYS A 246 -16.21 9.09 38.05
CA LYS A 246 -17.29 8.50 38.88
C LYS A 246 -18.64 8.83 38.24
N LYS A 247 -19.59 7.90 38.33
CA LYS A 247 -20.99 8.09 37.91
C LYS A 247 -21.90 7.10 38.58
N THR A 248 -23.03 7.60 39.13
CA THR A 248 -24.15 6.76 39.54
C THR A 248 -25.18 6.70 38.43
N VAL A 249 -25.63 5.52 38.09
CA VAL A 249 -26.57 5.26 37.00
C VAL A 249 -27.81 4.56 37.56
N LYS A 250 -29.00 5.14 37.35
CA LYS A 250 -30.28 4.48 37.65
C LYS A 250 -30.51 3.33 36.66
N VAL A 251 -30.90 2.17 37.12
CA VAL A 251 -31.24 0.99 36.31
C VAL A 251 -32.70 0.55 36.55
N LYS A 252 -33.33 -0.04 35.51
CA LYS A 252 -34.69 -0.54 35.58
C LYS A 252 -34.64 -2.01 35.95
N GLY A 253 -35.29 -2.40 37.05
CA GLY A 253 -35.39 -3.81 37.46
C GLY A 253 -35.89 -3.99 38.89
N LYS A 254 -36.30 -5.22 39.24
CA LYS A 254 -36.59 -5.62 40.62
C LYS A 254 -35.31 -5.75 41.43
N GLY A 255 -35.35 -5.64 42.76
CA GLY A 255 -34.19 -5.83 43.64
C GLY A 255 -33.45 -7.16 43.39
N ARG A 256 -32.23 -7.27 43.86
CA ARG A 256 -31.33 -8.43 43.72
C ARG A 256 -30.97 -8.83 42.27
N ALA A 257 -31.39 -8.04 41.29
CA ALA A 257 -31.09 -8.30 39.89
C ALA A 257 -29.61 -8.11 39.55
N LYS A 258 -29.02 -9.03 38.79
CA LYS A 258 -27.64 -8.97 38.32
C LYS A 258 -27.57 -8.11 37.07
N TYR A 259 -26.59 -7.21 37.02
CA TYR A 259 -26.23 -6.37 35.86
C TYR A 259 -24.79 -6.55 35.53
N TYR A 260 -24.44 -6.25 34.27
CA TYR A 260 -23.08 -6.22 33.77
C TYR A 260 -22.76 -4.81 33.27
N VAL A 261 -21.56 -4.37 33.56
CA VAL A 261 -21.08 -3.02 33.21
C VAL A 261 -19.80 -3.15 32.41
N ARG A 262 -19.72 -2.40 31.33
CA ARG A 262 -18.47 -2.19 30.58
C ARG A 262 -18.33 -0.73 30.22
N ILE A 263 -17.05 -0.30 30.05
CA ILE A 263 -16.72 1.10 29.73
C ILE A 263 -15.68 1.13 28.63
N ARG A 264 -15.79 2.13 27.76
CA ARG A 264 -14.77 2.45 26.75
C ARG A 264 -14.47 3.93 26.76
N SER A 265 -13.27 4.29 26.27
CA SER A 265 -12.88 5.67 26.02
C SER A 265 -13.24 6.08 24.60
N TYR A 266 -13.37 7.38 24.36
CA TYR A 266 -13.43 7.93 23.01
C TYR A 266 -12.49 9.14 22.88
N LYS A 267 -12.12 9.45 21.64
CA LYS A 267 -11.46 10.67 21.19
C LYS A 267 -12.34 11.36 20.16
N ILE A 268 -12.42 12.68 20.21
CA ILE A 268 -13.08 13.47 19.16
C ILE A 268 -12.00 13.82 18.13
N ILE A 269 -12.20 13.42 16.88
CA ILE A 269 -11.31 13.68 15.76
C ILE A 269 -12.22 14.12 14.61
N ASP A 270 -11.88 15.22 13.95
CA ASP A 270 -12.69 15.79 12.87
C ASP A 270 -14.19 15.95 13.26
N GLY A 271 -14.47 16.38 14.51
CA GLY A 271 -15.83 16.57 15.06
C GLY A 271 -16.58 15.28 15.42
N LYS A 272 -16.08 14.11 15.09
CA LYS A 272 -16.71 12.81 15.34
C LYS A 272 -16.06 12.05 16.51
N LYS A 273 -16.87 11.23 17.21
CA LYS A 273 -16.38 10.39 18.30
C LYS A 273 -15.88 9.06 17.78
N HIS A 274 -14.60 8.80 17.97
CA HIS A 274 -13.95 7.53 17.66
C HIS A 274 -13.75 6.74 18.95
N TYR A 275 -14.29 5.52 18.99
CA TYR A 275 -14.36 4.72 20.19
C TYR A 275 -13.34 3.58 20.18
N GLY A 276 -12.58 3.44 21.26
CA GLY A 276 -11.81 2.23 21.52
C GLY A 276 -12.73 1.04 21.90
N LYS A 277 -12.15 -0.15 21.91
CA LYS A 277 -12.86 -1.36 22.39
C LYS A 277 -13.32 -1.19 23.83
N PHE A 278 -14.40 -1.88 24.21
CA PHE A 278 -14.81 -1.94 25.59
C PHE A 278 -13.79 -2.72 26.43
N GLY A 279 -13.57 -2.22 27.65
CA GLY A 279 -12.78 -2.94 28.65
C GLY A 279 -13.54 -4.13 29.26
N TYR A 280 -12.85 -4.80 30.18
CA TYR A 280 -13.45 -5.94 30.89
C TYR A 280 -14.77 -5.56 31.59
N LYS A 281 -15.74 -6.44 31.46
CA LYS A 281 -17.04 -6.29 32.12
C LYS A 281 -16.96 -6.62 33.60
N LYS A 282 -17.68 -5.85 34.44
CA LYS A 282 -17.93 -6.17 35.86
C LYS A 282 -19.38 -6.50 36.08
N ALA A 283 -19.64 -7.48 36.95
CA ALA A 283 -20.97 -7.79 37.44
C ALA A 283 -21.29 -7.00 38.71
N VAL A 284 -22.54 -6.61 38.88
CA VAL A 284 -23.07 -5.95 40.08
C VAL A 284 -24.45 -6.45 40.34
N ARG A 285 -24.75 -6.80 41.61
CA ARG A 285 -26.12 -7.09 42.06
C ARG A 285 -26.74 -5.81 42.62
N ILE A 286 -27.99 -5.57 42.27
CA ILE A 286 -28.75 -4.40 42.71
C ILE A 286 -29.35 -4.69 44.06
N LYS A 287 -29.21 -3.72 44.98
CA LYS A 287 -29.93 -3.72 46.24
C LYS A 287 -31.44 -3.50 46.04
#